data_4c8f0cd0ee1ec0f8f823b42b7f93a2d7
#
_entry.id   4c8f0cd0ee1ec0f8f823b42b7f93a2d7
#
_cell.length_a   1.000
_cell.length_b   1.000
_cell.length_c   1.000
_cell.angle_alpha   90.00
_cell.angle_beta   90.00
_cell.angle_gamma   90.00
#
_symmetry.space_group_name_H-M   'P 1'
#
loop_
_entity.id
_entity.type
_entity.pdbx_description
1 polymer ?
#
loop_
_entity_poly.entity_id
_entity_poly.type
_entity_poly.pdbx_seq_one_letter_code
_entity_poly.pdbx_strand_id
1 'polypeptide(L)'
;MNIVITAGGTTEHIDAVRGITNTGTGTLASIIASGLQEQAEVENIFYIHTAKAKKPASDEKITYIEADDTNSVAVAVEKVLKENKIDWFIHAMAISDYYVDYVTTAQKITDSISQFENTGITNIILEGKNRLDNSRKLSSDEDNLVVVLKKTPKIIGMIKRLSPNTKLIGFKLLNNVTDEELRNVAYKLLLKNNCDYVVANDSSKITTDKHEAIFVNKSGDIIGKVYDNNQIAGSIANIVIWNERKTY
;
A
#
# COMPACT_ATOMS: atom_id res chain seq x y z
N MET A 1 15.37 -12.99 -12.93
CA MET A 1 14.69 -11.66 -12.77
C MET A 1 14.54 -11.30 -11.31
N ASN A 2 14.55 -9.98 -11.01
CA ASN A 2 14.37 -9.45 -9.66
C ASN A 2 12.96 -8.85 -9.51
N ILE A 3 12.27 -9.21 -8.43
CA ILE A 3 10.88 -8.83 -8.18
C ILE A 3 10.77 -8.12 -6.83
N VAL A 4 9.99 -7.04 -6.77
CA VAL A 4 9.55 -6.43 -5.49
C VAL A 4 8.10 -6.79 -5.24
N ILE A 5 7.79 -7.20 -4.01
CA ILE A 5 6.41 -7.46 -3.56
C ILE A 5 6.19 -6.67 -2.27
N THR A 6 5.12 -5.87 -2.20
CA THR A 6 4.73 -5.20 -0.96
C THR A 6 3.54 -5.89 -0.31
N ALA A 7 3.54 -6.05 1.02
CA ALA A 7 2.57 -6.85 1.76
C ALA A 7 2.12 -6.24 3.08
N GLY A 8 0.86 -6.44 3.41
CA GLY A 8 0.27 -5.98 4.66
C GLY A 8 -0.49 -4.66 4.53
N GLY A 9 -0.72 -3.99 5.64
CA GLY A 9 -1.35 -2.67 5.72
C GLY A 9 -0.53 -1.75 6.61
N THR A 10 -0.28 -0.52 6.16
CA THR A 10 0.49 0.46 6.94
C THR A 10 -0.26 0.92 8.17
N THR A 11 0.49 1.23 9.22
CA THR A 11 0.01 1.81 10.48
C THR A 11 0.60 3.20 10.65
N GLU A 12 -0.26 4.20 10.73
CA GLU A 12 0.15 5.58 11.03
C GLU A 12 -0.02 5.82 12.53
N HIS A 13 1.10 6.04 13.22
CA HIS A 13 1.14 6.11 14.68
C HIS A 13 0.54 7.40 15.22
N ILE A 14 -0.42 7.27 16.15
CA ILE A 14 -0.96 8.38 16.93
C ILE A 14 0.01 8.72 18.05
N ASP A 15 0.53 7.70 18.73
CA ASP A 15 1.57 7.79 19.76
C ASP A 15 2.39 6.48 19.78
N ALA A 16 3.26 6.30 20.76
CA ALA A 16 4.10 5.11 20.90
C ALA A 16 3.33 3.78 21.03
N VAL A 17 2.02 3.81 21.26
CA VAL A 17 1.19 2.62 21.56
C VAL A 17 0.01 2.47 20.61
N ARG A 18 -0.56 3.58 20.12
CA ARG A 18 -1.79 3.62 19.32
C ARG A 18 -1.52 4.07 17.89
N GLY A 19 -2.27 3.53 16.93
CA GLY A 19 -2.14 3.90 15.53
C GLY A 19 -3.43 3.67 14.74
N ILE A 20 -3.50 4.26 13.56
CA ILE A 20 -4.53 4.06 12.54
C ILE A 20 -3.96 3.09 11.52
N THR A 21 -4.56 1.91 11.41
CA THR A 21 -4.03 0.80 10.61
C THR A 21 -4.97 0.43 9.47
N ASN A 22 -4.43 0.25 8.28
CA ASN A 22 -5.13 -0.40 7.18
C ASN A 22 -5.13 -1.93 7.41
N THR A 23 -6.27 -2.58 7.20
CA THR A 23 -6.50 -3.99 7.60
C THR A 23 -5.91 -5.03 6.63
N GLY A 24 -4.91 -4.69 5.83
CA GLY A 24 -4.26 -5.62 4.92
C GLY A 24 -3.48 -6.71 5.67
N THR A 25 -3.84 -7.98 5.49
CA THR A 25 -3.21 -9.13 6.19
C THR A 25 -1.91 -9.61 5.53
N GLY A 26 -1.62 -9.19 4.30
CA GLY A 26 -0.49 -9.70 3.50
C GLY A 26 -0.68 -11.13 2.96
N THR A 27 -1.83 -11.78 3.21
CA THR A 27 -2.05 -13.18 2.80
C THR A 27 -1.89 -13.38 1.30
N LEU A 28 -2.52 -12.54 0.47
CA LEU A 28 -2.41 -12.65 -0.98
C LEU A 28 -0.96 -12.43 -1.45
N ALA A 29 -0.29 -11.41 -0.94
CA ALA A 29 1.12 -11.14 -1.28
C ALA A 29 2.05 -12.30 -0.90
N SER A 30 1.80 -12.96 0.24
CA SER A 30 2.54 -14.16 0.66
C SER A 30 2.35 -15.32 -0.30
N ILE A 31 1.12 -15.57 -0.78
CA ILE A 31 0.83 -16.63 -1.76
C ILE A 31 1.49 -16.31 -3.12
N ILE A 32 1.44 -15.05 -3.57
CA ILE A 32 2.10 -14.59 -4.79
C ILE A 32 3.61 -14.84 -4.69
N ALA A 33 4.24 -14.44 -3.58
CA ALA A 33 5.67 -14.64 -3.36
C ALA A 33 6.05 -16.11 -3.36
N SER A 34 5.26 -16.98 -2.68
CA SER A 34 5.47 -18.43 -2.68
C SER A 34 5.40 -19.06 -4.08
N GLY A 35 4.44 -18.62 -4.89
CA GLY A 35 4.34 -19.13 -6.27
C GLY A 35 5.46 -18.65 -7.20
N LEU A 36 5.97 -17.43 -6.96
CA LEU A 36 7.06 -16.86 -7.76
C LEU A 36 8.44 -17.41 -7.36
N GLN A 37 8.69 -17.68 -6.07
CA GLN A 37 9.98 -18.25 -5.62
C GLN A 37 10.26 -19.64 -6.24
N GLU A 38 9.23 -20.39 -6.58
CA GLU A 38 9.36 -21.70 -7.23
C GLU A 38 9.75 -21.62 -8.71
N GLN A 39 9.67 -20.45 -9.34
CA GLN A 39 9.99 -20.26 -10.75
C GLN A 39 11.50 -20.15 -10.97
N ALA A 40 12.03 -20.85 -11.96
CA ALA A 40 13.45 -20.84 -12.29
C ALA A 40 13.93 -19.47 -12.80
N GLU A 41 13.04 -18.72 -13.45
CA GLU A 41 13.31 -17.39 -13.99
C GLU A 41 13.44 -16.31 -12.90
N VAL A 42 13.00 -16.58 -11.66
CA VAL A 42 13.08 -15.66 -10.52
C VAL A 42 14.38 -15.87 -9.76
N GLU A 43 15.19 -14.83 -9.66
CA GLU A 43 16.46 -14.83 -8.94
C GLU A 43 16.31 -14.26 -7.53
N ASN A 44 15.67 -13.07 -7.42
CA ASN A 44 15.49 -12.41 -6.13
C ASN A 44 14.07 -11.84 -5.98
N ILE A 45 13.52 -11.96 -4.77
CA ILE A 45 12.27 -11.34 -4.34
C ILE A 45 12.57 -10.43 -3.15
N PHE A 46 12.43 -9.12 -3.32
CA PHE A 46 12.45 -8.14 -2.23
C PHE A 46 11.05 -8.02 -1.66
N TYR A 47 10.81 -8.62 -0.49
CA TYR A 47 9.51 -8.67 0.14
C TYR A 47 9.40 -7.58 1.21
N ILE A 48 8.82 -6.42 0.84
CA ILE A 48 8.59 -5.29 1.74
C ILE A 48 7.27 -5.52 2.48
N HIS A 49 7.32 -5.61 3.81
CA HIS A 49 6.15 -6.02 4.59
C HIS A 49 6.02 -5.27 5.91
N THR A 50 4.78 -5.11 6.38
CA THR A 50 4.54 -4.62 7.75
C THR A 50 4.76 -5.75 8.77
N ALA A 51 5.03 -5.39 10.03
CA ALA A 51 5.35 -6.34 11.10
C ALA A 51 4.33 -7.48 11.23
N LYS A 52 3.03 -7.17 11.04
CA LYS A 52 1.93 -8.13 11.16
C LYS A 52 1.57 -8.84 9.85
N ALA A 53 2.21 -8.50 8.74
CA ALA A 53 1.91 -9.10 7.46
C ALA A 53 2.33 -10.57 7.41
N LYS A 54 1.50 -11.38 6.76
CA LYS A 54 1.84 -12.78 6.47
C LYS A 54 3.04 -12.82 5.52
N LYS A 55 4.00 -13.70 5.81
CA LYS A 55 5.21 -13.88 5.01
C LYS A 55 5.19 -15.23 4.31
N PRO A 56 5.76 -15.37 3.12
CA PRO A 56 6.04 -16.68 2.53
C PRO A 56 7.04 -17.46 3.42
N ALA A 57 7.23 -18.74 3.12
CA ALA A 57 8.29 -19.51 3.76
C ALA A 57 9.67 -18.91 3.40
N SER A 58 10.61 -19.00 4.34
CA SER A 58 11.98 -18.52 4.10
C SER A 58 12.63 -19.31 2.97
N ASP A 59 13.25 -18.57 2.05
CA ASP A 59 13.94 -19.10 0.88
C ASP A 59 15.16 -18.21 0.58
N GLU A 60 16.19 -18.77 -0.04
CA GLU A 60 17.42 -18.03 -0.38
C GLU A 60 17.15 -16.88 -1.38
N LYS A 61 16.09 -16.98 -2.18
CA LYS A 61 15.67 -15.94 -3.12
C LYS A 61 14.95 -14.76 -2.45
N ILE A 62 14.52 -14.87 -1.18
CA ILE A 62 13.69 -13.85 -0.54
C ILE A 62 14.46 -13.00 0.45
N THR A 63 14.51 -11.70 0.18
CA THR A 63 14.98 -10.68 1.13
C THR A 63 13.79 -10.00 1.77
N TYR A 64 13.63 -10.17 3.09
CA TYR A 64 12.58 -9.50 3.87
C TYR A 64 13.00 -8.10 4.29
N ILE A 65 12.12 -7.13 4.05
CA ILE A 65 12.33 -5.72 4.42
C ILE A 65 11.10 -5.26 5.20
N GLU A 66 11.27 -5.02 6.50
CA GLU A 66 10.19 -4.56 7.36
C GLU A 66 10.01 -3.05 7.24
N ALA A 67 8.76 -2.61 7.05
CA ALA A 67 8.37 -1.20 6.97
C ALA A 67 6.90 -1.07 7.41
N ASP A 68 6.62 -0.28 8.44
CA ASP A 68 5.32 -0.31 9.13
C ASP A 68 4.39 0.84 8.75
N ASP A 69 4.92 2.05 8.56
CA ASP A 69 4.19 3.24 8.12
C ASP A 69 4.45 3.60 6.66
N THR A 70 3.67 4.54 6.12
CA THR A 70 3.81 4.96 4.72
C THR A 70 5.18 5.54 4.42
N ASN A 71 5.80 6.25 5.36
CA ASN A 71 7.12 6.87 5.15
C ASN A 71 8.23 5.80 5.09
N SER A 72 8.25 4.86 6.02
CA SER A 72 9.21 3.75 6.02
C SER A 72 9.07 2.87 4.77
N VAL A 73 7.82 2.64 4.30
CA VAL A 73 7.58 1.96 3.02
C VAL A 73 8.15 2.76 1.85
N ALA A 74 7.97 4.10 1.83
CA ALA A 74 8.55 4.95 0.79
C ALA A 74 10.07 4.84 0.74
N VAL A 75 10.72 4.90 1.91
CA VAL A 75 12.18 4.76 2.05
C VAL A 75 12.65 3.38 1.58
N ALA A 76 11.97 2.31 1.99
CA ALA A 76 12.30 0.95 1.58
C ALA A 76 12.17 0.75 0.06
N VAL A 77 11.07 1.23 -0.53
CA VAL A 77 10.84 1.19 -1.99
C VAL A 77 11.92 1.96 -2.74
N GLU A 78 12.23 3.19 -2.30
CA GLU A 78 13.26 4.02 -2.92
C GLU A 78 14.64 3.35 -2.88
N LYS A 79 15.02 2.81 -1.73
CA LYS A 79 16.29 2.10 -1.53
C LYS A 79 16.39 0.91 -2.49
N VAL A 80 15.40 0.02 -2.49
CA VAL A 80 15.42 -1.18 -3.33
C VAL A 80 15.52 -0.82 -4.82
N LEU A 81 14.73 0.16 -5.28
CA LEU A 81 14.72 0.58 -6.70
C LEU A 81 16.00 1.31 -7.13
N LYS A 82 16.72 1.97 -6.21
CA LYS A 82 18.01 2.63 -6.51
C LYS A 82 19.19 1.67 -6.49
N GLU A 83 19.16 0.68 -5.61
CA GLU A 83 20.28 -0.25 -5.41
C GLU A 83 20.21 -1.48 -6.32
N ASN A 84 19.03 -1.77 -6.92
CA ASN A 84 18.82 -2.98 -7.70
C ASN A 84 18.10 -2.69 -9.01
N LYS A 85 18.45 -3.45 -10.07
CA LYS A 85 17.62 -3.52 -11.27
C LYS A 85 16.42 -4.39 -10.98
N ILE A 86 15.23 -3.80 -10.97
CA ILE A 86 13.96 -4.49 -10.70
C ILE A 86 13.19 -4.69 -12.01
N ASP A 87 12.84 -5.93 -12.32
CA ASP A 87 12.08 -6.29 -13.52
C ASP A 87 10.58 -6.13 -13.29
N TRP A 88 10.10 -6.55 -12.11
CA TRP A 88 8.68 -6.46 -11.73
C TRP A 88 8.49 -5.86 -10.32
N PHE A 89 7.45 -5.04 -10.21
CA PHE A 89 6.96 -4.54 -8.92
C PHE A 89 5.49 -4.91 -8.74
N ILE A 90 5.17 -5.70 -7.72
CA ILE A 90 3.82 -6.14 -7.36
C ILE A 90 3.41 -5.37 -6.09
N HIS A 91 2.60 -4.33 -6.27
CA HIS A 91 2.23 -3.42 -5.18
C HIS A 91 0.91 -3.82 -4.54
N ALA A 92 0.95 -4.85 -3.65
CA ALA A 92 -0.22 -5.44 -3.02
C ALA A 92 -0.49 -4.96 -1.57
N MET A 93 0.33 -4.05 -1.05
CA MET A 93 0.16 -3.47 0.28
C MET A 93 -0.98 -2.45 0.32
N ALA A 94 -1.77 -2.46 1.38
CA ALA A 94 -2.76 -1.44 1.68
C ALA A 94 -2.08 -0.22 2.34
N ILE A 95 -1.75 0.79 1.53
CA ILE A 95 -1.08 2.01 1.99
C ILE A 95 -2.12 3.02 2.48
N SER A 96 -1.84 3.65 3.63
CA SER A 96 -2.68 4.73 4.16
C SER A 96 -2.65 5.95 3.25
N ASP A 97 -3.83 6.56 3.03
CA ASP A 97 -3.97 7.82 2.28
C ASP A 97 -3.64 9.05 3.12
N TYR A 98 -3.55 8.87 4.44
CA TYR A 98 -3.27 9.92 5.42
C TYR A 98 -2.31 9.43 6.49
N TYR A 99 -1.40 10.29 6.94
CA TYR A 99 -0.55 10.06 8.11
C TYR A 99 -0.96 11.02 9.25
N VAL A 100 -0.59 10.67 10.47
CA VAL A 100 -0.81 11.52 11.64
C VAL A 100 0.24 12.63 11.63
N ASP A 101 -0.19 13.88 11.37
CA ASP A 101 0.70 15.05 11.42
C ASP A 101 1.00 15.44 12.86
N TYR A 102 -0.05 15.52 13.68
CA TYR A 102 0.06 15.77 15.12
C TYR A 102 -1.22 15.41 15.87
N VAL A 103 -1.12 15.39 17.18
CA VAL A 103 -2.24 15.20 18.10
C VAL A 103 -2.36 16.40 19.02
N THR A 104 -3.58 16.78 19.35
CA THR A 104 -3.92 17.85 20.31
C THR A 104 -5.21 17.52 21.05
N THR A 105 -5.74 18.43 21.86
CA THR A 105 -7.08 18.31 22.46
C THR A 105 -8.01 19.41 21.97
N ALA A 106 -9.33 19.18 22.06
CA ALA A 106 -10.32 20.19 21.75
C ALA A 106 -10.13 21.45 22.60
N GLN A 107 -9.76 21.32 23.89
CA GLN A 107 -9.49 22.42 24.78
C GLN A 107 -8.32 23.29 24.30
N LYS A 108 -7.19 22.66 23.92
CA LYS A 108 -6.03 23.38 23.39
C LYS A 108 -6.33 24.16 22.10
N ILE A 109 -7.19 23.62 21.23
CA ILE A 109 -7.67 24.34 20.05
C ILE A 109 -8.49 25.58 20.49
N THR A 110 -9.41 25.42 21.44
CA THR A 110 -10.25 26.51 21.96
C THR A 110 -9.40 27.62 22.60
N ASP A 111 -8.42 27.24 23.40
CA ASP A 111 -7.48 28.18 24.04
C ASP A 111 -6.71 29.00 23.00
N SER A 112 -6.29 28.33 21.89
CA SER A 112 -5.62 29.00 20.78
C SER A 112 -6.53 30.02 20.07
N ILE A 113 -7.80 29.69 19.87
CA ILE A 113 -8.77 30.60 19.27
C ILE A 113 -8.89 31.89 20.16
N SER A 114 -8.94 31.70 21.46
CA SER A 114 -9.04 32.79 22.41
C SER A 114 -7.79 33.66 22.48
N GLN A 115 -6.62 33.08 22.26
CA GLN A 115 -5.33 33.81 22.28
C GLN A 115 -5.04 34.57 20.98
N PHE A 116 -5.59 34.13 19.86
CA PHE A 116 -5.32 34.67 18.52
C PHE A 116 -6.60 35.19 17.87
N GLU A 117 -7.16 36.27 18.42
CA GLU A 117 -8.48 36.85 18.06
C GLU A 117 -8.73 37.09 16.55
N ASN A 118 -7.68 37.18 15.74
CA ASN A 118 -7.77 37.41 14.30
C ASN A 118 -7.34 36.19 13.45
N THR A 119 -7.08 35.04 14.09
CA THR A 119 -6.62 33.84 13.39
C THR A 119 -7.77 32.86 13.26
N GLY A 120 -8.20 32.55 12.01
CA GLY A 120 -9.23 31.56 11.77
C GLY A 120 -8.82 30.18 12.23
N ILE A 121 -9.77 29.34 12.66
CA ILE A 121 -9.57 27.96 13.13
C ILE A 121 -8.74 27.12 12.15
N THR A 122 -8.90 27.34 10.86
CA THR A 122 -8.13 26.65 9.81
C THR A 122 -6.62 26.88 9.98
N ASN A 123 -6.21 28.14 10.23
CA ASN A 123 -4.80 28.48 10.41
C ASN A 123 -4.25 27.89 11.71
N ILE A 124 -5.04 27.89 12.79
CA ILE A 124 -4.66 27.27 14.07
C ILE A 124 -4.37 25.77 13.88
N ILE A 125 -5.24 25.08 13.15
CA ILE A 125 -5.06 23.66 12.84
C ILE A 125 -3.85 23.45 11.92
N LEU A 126 -3.67 24.25 10.86
CA LEU A 126 -2.57 24.11 9.93
C LEU A 126 -1.20 24.39 10.56
N GLU A 127 -1.11 25.38 11.47
CA GLU A 127 0.12 25.73 12.17
C GLU A 127 0.50 24.73 13.27
N GLY A 128 -0.49 24.04 13.85
CA GLY A 128 -0.28 23.01 14.87
C GLY A 128 0.48 23.51 16.11
N LYS A 129 0.21 24.76 16.55
CA LYS A 129 0.92 25.38 17.68
C LYS A 129 0.74 24.67 19.02
N ASN A 130 -0.38 23.95 19.18
CA ASN A 130 -0.76 23.27 20.43
C ASN A 130 -0.65 21.75 20.33
N ARG A 131 0.42 21.26 19.71
CA ARG A 131 0.72 19.83 19.62
C ARG A 131 0.95 19.23 21.01
N LEU A 132 0.45 18.03 21.22
CA LEU A 132 0.88 17.17 22.31
C LEU A 132 2.19 16.47 21.93
N ASP A 133 3.03 16.17 22.91
CA ASP A 133 4.17 15.29 22.70
C ASP A 133 3.68 13.86 22.58
N ASN A 134 3.59 13.37 21.36
CA ASN A 134 3.16 12.01 21.02
C ASN A 134 4.32 11.03 20.79
N SER A 135 5.54 11.41 21.11
CA SER A 135 6.72 10.51 21.08
C SER A 135 6.62 9.39 22.12
N ARG A 136 5.73 9.57 23.10
CA ARG A 136 5.41 8.60 24.16
C ARG A 136 3.91 8.33 24.15
N LYS A 137 3.48 7.35 24.96
CA LYS A 137 2.04 7.12 25.21
C LYS A 137 1.42 8.39 25.78
N LEU A 138 0.41 8.94 25.11
CA LEU A 138 -0.39 10.06 25.63
C LEU A 138 -1.16 9.63 26.88
N SER A 139 -1.31 10.56 27.85
CA SER A 139 -2.09 10.30 29.06
C SER A 139 -3.54 9.92 28.73
N SER A 140 -4.12 9.03 29.52
CA SER A 140 -5.55 8.73 29.50
C SER A 140 -6.40 9.83 30.15
N ASP A 141 -5.77 10.78 30.82
CA ASP A 141 -6.45 11.93 31.48
C ASP A 141 -6.72 13.08 30.46
N GLU A 142 -6.18 12.97 29.25
CA GLU A 142 -6.47 13.93 28.18
C GLU A 142 -7.86 13.68 27.59
N ASP A 143 -8.76 14.63 27.75
CA ASP A 143 -10.09 14.58 27.18
C ASP A 143 -10.13 15.04 25.71
N ASN A 144 -11.00 14.40 24.94
CA ASN A 144 -11.34 14.84 23.56
C ASN A 144 -10.11 15.04 22.67
N LEU A 145 -9.31 13.96 22.47
CA LEU A 145 -8.17 13.98 21.56
C LEU A 145 -8.62 14.33 20.14
N VAL A 146 -7.89 15.23 19.51
CA VAL A 146 -8.02 15.60 18.10
C VAL A 146 -6.77 15.14 17.38
N VAL A 147 -6.95 14.26 16.38
CA VAL A 147 -5.87 13.76 15.53
C VAL A 147 -5.94 14.48 14.19
N VAL A 148 -4.90 15.23 13.88
CA VAL A 148 -4.81 15.94 12.59
C VAL A 148 -4.07 15.07 11.59
N LEU A 149 -4.74 14.80 10.49
CA LEU A 149 -4.22 13.94 9.42
C LEU A 149 -3.82 14.77 8.21
N LYS A 150 -2.69 14.42 7.60
CA LYS A 150 -2.25 14.95 6.31
C LYS A 150 -2.12 13.85 5.27
N LYS A 151 -2.25 14.21 3.99
CA LYS A 151 -2.14 13.26 2.87
C LYS A 151 -0.73 12.68 2.78
N THR A 152 -0.66 11.36 2.63
CA THR A 152 0.59 10.64 2.35
C THR A 152 1.03 10.83 0.89
N PRO A 153 2.33 10.71 0.60
CA PRO A 153 2.80 10.54 -0.77
C PRO A 153 2.26 9.22 -1.35
N LYS A 154 1.91 9.22 -2.64
CA LYS A 154 1.43 8.01 -3.30
C LYS A 154 2.59 7.13 -3.70
N ILE A 155 2.81 6.05 -2.97
CA ILE A 155 3.92 5.10 -3.20
C ILE A 155 3.90 4.54 -4.62
N ILE A 156 2.73 4.12 -5.11
CA ILE A 156 2.59 3.57 -6.48
C ILE A 156 3.10 4.54 -7.56
N GLY A 157 2.92 5.86 -7.37
CA GLY A 157 3.39 6.89 -8.28
C GLY A 157 4.91 7.11 -8.24
N MET A 158 5.61 6.65 -7.18
CA MET A 158 7.07 6.73 -7.08
C MET A 158 7.75 5.68 -7.95
N ILE A 159 7.15 4.49 -8.09
CA ILE A 159 7.78 3.31 -8.68
C ILE A 159 8.26 3.60 -10.11
N LYS A 160 7.36 3.99 -11.00
CA LYS A 160 7.71 4.31 -12.39
C LYS A 160 8.57 5.57 -12.57
N ARG A 161 8.52 6.49 -11.61
CA ARG A 161 9.41 7.68 -11.60
C ARG A 161 10.84 7.31 -11.24
N LEU A 162 11.04 6.40 -10.29
CA LEU A 162 12.36 5.94 -9.85
C LEU A 162 12.93 4.89 -10.79
N SER A 163 12.08 4.00 -11.32
CA SER A 163 12.48 2.93 -12.23
C SER A 163 11.47 2.81 -13.39
N PRO A 164 11.61 3.61 -14.46
CA PRO A 164 10.64 3.67 -15.56
C PRO A 164 10.45 2.33 -16.30
N ASN A 165 11.48 1.51 -16.33
CA ASN A 165 11.49 0.22 -17.05
C ASN A 165 10.91 -0.93 -16.22
N THR A 166 10.79 -0.79 -14.90
CA THR A 166 10.17 -1.80 -14.02
C THR A 166 8.71 -2.00 -14.42
N LYS A 167 8.29 -3.22 -14.72
CA LYS A 167 6.88 -3.56 -14.95
C LYS A 167 6.13 -3.51 -13.62
N LEU A 168 4.92 -2.94 -13.61
CA LEU A 168 4.17 -2.64 -12.40
C LEU A 168 2.79 -3.29 -12.43
N ILE A 169 2.51 -4.09 -11.41
CA ILE A 169 1.17 -4.58 -11.10
C ILE A 169 0.64 -3.82 -9.88
N GLY A 170 -0.39 -3.01 -10.10
CA GLY A 170 -1.10 -2.31 -9.03
C GLY A 170 -2.33 -3.09 -8.54
N PHE A 171 -2.78 -2.80 -7.32
CA PHE A 171 -4.01 -3.37 -6.77
C PHE A 171 -5.02 -2.26 -6.48
N LYS A 172 -6.30 -2.55 -6.70
CA LYS A 172 -7.40 -1.65 -6.37
C LYS A 172 -8.54 -2.39 -5.69
N LEU A 173 -8.76 -2.04 -4.42
CA LEU A 173 -9.91 -2.50 -3.66
C LEU A 173 -11.01 -1.43 -3.71
N LEU A 174 -12.23 -1.83 -4.03
CA LEU A 174 -13.46 -1.02 -3.89
C LEU A 174 -14.43 -1.75 -2.96
N ASN A 175 -15.58 -1.13 -2.70
CA ASN A 175 -16.61 -1.73 -1.87
C ASN A 175 -17.97 -1.50 -2.51
N ASN A 176 -18.73 -2.59 -2.73
CA ASN A 176 -20.09 -2.60 -3.24
C ASN A 176 -20.25 -1.81 -4.56
N VAL A 177 -19.49 -2.22 -5.58
CA VAL A 177 -19.49 -1.59 -6.91
C VAL A 177 -19.87 -2.59 -8.00
N THR A 178 -20.30 -2.07 -9.16
CA THR A 178 -20.49 -2.88 -10.36
C THR A 178 -19.16 -3.29 -10.98
N ASP A 179 -19.15 -4.36 -11.79
CA ASP A 179 -17.97 -4.80 -12.51
C ASP A 179 -17.47 -3.72 -13.50
N GLU A 180 -18.36 -2.92 -14.05
CA GLU A 180 -18.00 -1.79 -14.93
C GLU A 180 -17.31 -0.67 -14.15
N GLU A 181 -17.83 -0.28 -12.99
CA GLU A 181 -17.17 0.71 -12.12
C GLU A 181 -15.81 0.21 -11.65
N LEU A 182 -15.73 -1.06 -11.25
CA LEU A 182 -14.49 -1.69 -10.82
C LEU A 182 -13.43 -1.61 -11.93
N ARG A 183 -13.79 -1.99 -13.17
CA ARG A 183 -12.92 -1.87 -14.36
C ARG A 183 -12.50 -0.42 -14.62
N ASN A 184 -13.45 0.52 -14.60
CA ASN A 184 -13.19 1.93 -14.91
C ASN A 184 -12.24 2.58 -13.89
N VAL A 185 -12.40 2.27 -12.60
CA VAL A 185 -11.51 2.76 -11.54
C VAL A 185 -10.13 2.10 -11.63
N ALA A 186 -10.07 0.80 -11.92
CA ALA A 186 -8.81 0.08 -12.16
C ALA A 186 -8.04 0.68 -13.35
N TYR A 187 -8.71 0.96 -14.45
CA TYR A 187 -8.10 1.57 -15.63
C TYR A 187 -7.60 2.99 -15.37
N LYS A 188 -8.37 3.82 -14.62
CA LYS A 188 -7.90 5.15 -14.19
C LYS A 188 -6.63 5.07 -13.33
N LEU A 189 -6.56 4.09 -12.39
CA LEU A 189 -5.37 3.85 -11.59
C LEU A 189 -4.17 3.47 -12.47
N LEU A 190 -4.39 2.58 -13.42
CA LEU A 190 -3.39 2.10 -14.37
C LEU A 190 -2.80 3.27 -15.17
N LEU A 191 -3.64 4.09 -15.81
CA LEU A 191 -3.20 5.25 -16.59
C LEU A 191 -2.44 6.27 -15.74
N LYS A 192 -2.98 6.59 -14.55
CA LYS A 192 -2.39 7.59 -13.65
C LYS A 192 -0.98 7.22 -13.19
N ASN A 193 -0.71 5.93 -12.97
CA ASN A 193 0.56 5.45 -12.41
C ASN A 193 1.41 4.68 -13.42
N ASN A 194 1.00 4.66 -14.70
CA ASN A 194 1.65 3.91 -15.76
C ASN A 194 1.88 2.43 -15.39
N CYS A 195 0.87 1.80 -14.74
CA CYS A 195 0.93 0.38 -14.43
C CYS A 195 0.88 -0.46 -15.72
N ASP A 196 1.46 -1.64 -15.68
CA ASP A 196 1.35 -2.60 -16.78
C ASP A 196 0.06 -3.41 -16.65
N TYR A 197 -0.34 -3.71 -15.41
CA TYR A 197 -1.60 -4.36 -15.06
C TYR A 197 -2.15 -3.80 -13.75
N VAL A 198 -3.47 -3.92 -13.57
CA VAL A 198 -4.13 -3.67 -12.28
C VAL A 198 -5.02 -4.86 -11.95
N VAL A 199 -4.86 -5.40 -10.75
CA VAL A 199 -5.75 -6.37 -10.14
C VAL A 199 -6.79 -5.60 -9.33
N ALA A 200 -8.06 -5.72 -9.67
CA ALA A 200 -9.12 -4.99 -9.00
C ALA A 200 -10.15 -5.95 -8.39
N ASN A 201 -10.56 -5.66 -7.18
CA ASN A 201 -11.47 -6.48 -6.40
C ASN A 201 -12.47 -5.63 -5.60
N ASP A 202 -13.60 -6.24 -5.29
CA ASP A 202 -14.67 -5.67 -4.48
C ASP A 202 -14.68 -6.35 -3.11
N SER A 203 -14.48 -5.58 -2.03
CA SER A 203 -14.45 -6.12 -0.67
C SER A 203 -15.77 -6.78 -0.24
N SER A 204 -16.91 -6.37 -0.82
CA SER A 204 -18.21 -7.01 -0.57
C SER A 204 -18.29 -8.44 -1.10
N LYS A 205 -17.41 -8.80 -2.06
CA LYS A 205 -17.30 -10.12 -2.67
C LYS A 205 -16.14 -10.97 -2.11
N ILE A 206 -15.47 -10.48 -1.05
CA ILE A 206 -14.40 -11.20 -0.36
C ILE A 206 -14.96 -11.90 0.86
N THR A 207 -14.75 -13.21 0.94
CA THR A 207 -15.08 -14.05 2.11
C THR A 207 -13.86 -14.89 2.48
N THR A 208 -14.01 -15.80 3.46
CA THR A 208 -12.95 -16.74 3.83
C THR A 208 -12.45 -17.56 2.63
N ASP A 209 -13.38 -17.98 1.76
CA ASP A 209 -13.09 -18.93 0.65
C ASP A 209 -13.13 -18.30 -0.72
N LYS A 210 -13.56 -17.05 -0.82
CA LYS A 210 -13.71 -16.33 -2.10
C LYS A 210 -12.95 -15.01 -2.07
N HIS A 211 -12.25 -14.74 -3.15
CA HIS A 211 -11.61 -13.46 -3.42
C HIS A 211 -11.72 -13.16 -4.91
N GLU A 212 -12.91 -12.67 -5.32
CA GLU A 212 -13.14 -12.33 -6.72
C GLU A 212 -12.29 -11.12 -7.13
N ALA A 213 -11.57 -11.26 -8.25
CA ALA A 213 -10.79 -10.17 -8.81
C ALA A 213 -10.81 -10.20 -10.35
N ILE A 214 -10.65 -9.02 -10.95
CA ILE A 214 -10.45 -8.84 -12.38
C ILE A 214 -9.05 -8.30 -12.66
N PHE A 215 -8.48 -8.69 -13.80
CA PHE A 215 -7.20 -8.19 -14.29
C PHE A 215 -7.43 -7.23 -15.45
N VAL A 216 -6.95 -5.99 -15.32
CA VAL A 216 -7.08 -4.95 -16.35
C VAL A 216 -5.69 -4.66 -16.94
N ASN A 217 -5.60 -4.68 -18.27
CA ASN A 217 -4.38 -4.41 -19.04
C ASN A 217 -4.27 -2.93 -19.48
N LYS A 218 -3.19 -2.59 -20.21
CA LYS A 218 -2.93 -1.23 -20.72
C LYS A 218 -3.98 -0.71 -21.70
N SER A 219 -4.69 -1.58 -22.39
CA SER A 219 -5.79 -1.20 -23.29
C SER A 219 -7.10 -0.94 -22.54
N GLY A 220 -7.14 -1.22 -21.22
CA GLY A 220 -8.35 -1.14 -20.41
C GLY A 220 -9.25 -2.37 -20.55
N ASP A 221 -8.74 -3.47 -21.16
CA ASP A 221 -9.49 -4.70 -21.29
C ASP A 221 -9.40 -5.54 -20.01
N ILE A 222 -10.48 -6.25 -19.68
CA ILE A 222 -10.44 -7.31 -18.67
C ILE A 222 -9.85 -8.56 -19.34
N ILE A 223 -8.64 -8.94 -18.95
CA ILE A 223 -7.94 -10.10 -19.51
C ILE A 223 -8.12 -11.36 -18.67
N GLY A 224 -8.76 -11.27 -17.51
CA GLY A 224 -9.06 -12.41 -16.65
C GLY A 224 -9.99 -12.02 -15.51
N LYS A 225 -10.79 -13.00 -15.08
CA LYS A 225 -11.61 -12.94 -13.86
C LYS A 225 -11.33 -14.22 -13.06
N VAL A 226 -11.05 -14.07 -11.79
CA VAL A 226 -10.63 -15.14 -10.88
C VAL A 226 -11.37 -15.02 -9.55
N TYR A 227 -11.40 -16.09 -8.76
CA TYR A 227 -12.35 -16.20 -7.64
C TYR A 227 -11.72 -16.51 -6.28
N ASP A 228 -10.41 -16.76 -6.23
CA ASP A 228 -9.68 -17.01 -4.99
C ASP A 228 -8.22 -16.55 -5.05
N ASN A 229 -7.55 -16.54 -3.90
CA ASN A 229 -6.17 -16.09 -3.77
C ASN A 229 -5.17 -16.88 -4.60
N ASN A 230 -5.37 -18.19 -4.74
CA ASN A 230 -4.45 -19.06 -5.51
C ASN A 230 -4.58 -18.78 -7.01
N GLN A 231 -5.80 -18.55 -7.51
CA GLN A 231 -6.05 -18.15 -8.88
C GLN A 231 -5.47 -16.76 -9.19
N ILE A 232 -5.59 -15.80 -8.25
CA ILE A 232 -4.97 -14.49 -8.40
C ILE A 232 -3.44 -14.65 -8.48
N ALA A 233 -2.83 -15.39 -7.56
CA ALA A 233 -1.39 -15.61 -7.52
C ALA A 233 -0.88 -16.34 -8.77
N GLY A 234 -1.56 -17.40 -9.20
CA GLY A 234 -1.25 -18.15 -10.43
C GLY A 234 -1.34 -17.27 -11.68
N SER A 235 -2.35 -16.41 -11.76
CA SER A 235 -2.49 -15.45 -12.88
C SER A 235 -1.35 -14.44 -12.91
N ILE A 236 -0.93 -13.92 -11.74
CA ILE A 236 0.22 -13.00 -11.63
C ILE A 236 1.51 -13.72 -12.04
N ALA A 237 1.75 -14.94 -11.55
CA ALA A 237 2.92 -15.72 -11.92
C ALA A 237 2.96 -15.95 -13.45
N ASN A 238 1.83 -16.32 -14.05
CA ASN A 238 1.73 -16.48 -15.50
C ASN A 238 2.04 -15.17 -16.25
N ILE A 239 1.52 -14.04 -15.82
CA ILE A 239 1.81 -12.72 -16.42
C ILE A 239 3.31 -12.41 -16.34
N VAL A 240 3.92 -12.60 -15.18
CA VAL A 240 5.34 -12.32 -14.93
C VAL A 240 6.22 -13.21 -15.83
N ILE A 241 6.01 -14.52 -15.80
CA ILE A 241 6.83 -15.50 -16.55
C ILE A 241 6.60 -15.42 -18.06
N TRP A 242 5.33 -15.25 -18.51
CA TRP A 242 5.04 -15.10 -19.95
C TRP A 242 5.74 -13.90 -20.60
N ASN A 243 5.74 -12.76 -19.88
CA ASN A 243 6.41 -11.56 -20.38
C ASN A 243 7.93 -11.74 -20.47
N GLU A 244 8.53 -12.52 -19.57
CA GLU A 244 9.95 -12.82 -19.62
C GLU A 244 10.30 -13.69 -20.85
N ARG A 245 9.54 -14.76 -21.11
CA ARG A 245 9.73 -15.65 -22.25
C ARG A 245 9.54 -14.99 -23.62
N LYS A 246 8.88 -13.83 -23.70
CA LYS A 246 8.74 -13.03 -24.92
C LYS A 246 9.91 -12.09 -25.19
N THR A 247 10.77 -11.89 -24.22
CA THR A 247 11.90 -10.95 -24.32
C THR A 247 13.16 -11.62 -24.88
N TYR A 248 13.12 -12.93 -25.06
CA TYR A 248 14.13 -13.76 -25.71
C TYR A 248 13.56 -14.37 -27.01
#